data_f53e6bd8feb4f9af1270fcbc01aa1875
#
_entry.id   f53e6bd8feb4f9af1270fcbc01aa1875
#
_cell.length_a   1.000
_cell.length_b   1.000
_cell.length_c   1.000
_cell.angle_alpha   90.00
_cell.angle_beta   90.00
_cell.angle_gamma   90.00
#
_symmetry.space_group_name_H-M   'P 1'
#
loop_
_entity.id
_entity.type
_entity.pdbx_description
1 polymer ?
#
loop_
_entity_poly.entity_id
_entity_poly.type
_entity_poly.pdbx_seq_one_letter_code
_entity_poly.pdbx_strand_id
1 'polypeptide(L)'
;LSVEEIQELVELEIMKCGAYETAKRYIRYRYTRNLARVANTTDNQILSLIECNNEEAKQENSNKNPTVNSVQRDYMAGEVSKDITMRILLPEEIVKAHEDGIIHFHDTDYYAQHMHNCDLVNLEDMLQNGTVISGTMIEKPHSFSTACNIATQAIAQIASSQYGGQSISLSHLAPFVQVSREKFRKQVRAELDAAGFEASEEKVNQIAEIRVKEEINRGVQMIQYQVITLMTTNGQAPFITVFMYLNEAKDPQTKADL
;
A
#
# COMPACT_ATOMS: atom_id res chain seq x y z
N LEU A 1 24.71 -5.17 26.50
CA LEU A 1 25.40 -5.86 25.41
C LEU A 1 25.22 -5.01 24.15
N SER A 2 26.31 -4.71 23.48
CA SER A 2 26.27 -4.09 22.15
C SER A 2 25.76 -5.10 21.10
N VAL A 3 25.36 -4.60 19.92
CA VAL A 3 24.97 -5.49 18.82
C VAL A 3 26.08 -6.44 18.43
N GLU A 4 27.34 -5.97 18.45
CA GLU A 4 28.49 -6.79 18.11
C GLU A 4 28.71 -7.91 19.13
N GLU A 5 28.58 -7.64 20.43
CA GLU A 5 28.66 -8.67 21.48
C GLU A 5 27.55 -9.72 21.33
N ILE A 6 26.35 -9.32 20.98
CA ILE A 6 25.25 -10.26 20.71
C ILE A 6 25.53 -11.13 19.49
N GLN A 7 26.05 -10.55 18.42
CA GLN A 7 26.41 -11.31 17.21
C GLN A 7 27.56 -12.30 17.47
N GLU A 8 28.54 -11.95 18.31
CA GLU A 8 29.59 -12.87 18.73
C GLU A 8 29.06 -14.05 19.55
N LEU A 9 28.08 -13.76 20.46
CA LEU A 9 27.40 -14.82 21.18
C LEU A 9 26.63 -15.77 20.26
N VAL A 10 25.96 -15.23 19.23
CA VAL A 10 25.25 -16.04 18.23
C VAL A 10 26.24 -16.94 17.47
N GLU A 11 27.40 -16.42 17.05
CA GLU A 11 28.43 -17.21 16.39
C GLU A 11 28.91 -18.36 17.27
N LEU A 12 29.21 -18.07 18.54
CA LEU A 12 29.63 -19.07 19.51
C LEU A 12 28.56 -20.14 19.74
N GLU A 13 27.33 -19.77 19.85
CA GLU A 13 26.23 -20.74 20.05
C GLU A 13 26.00 -21.63 18.81
N ILE A 14 26.07 -21.08 17.61
CA ILE A 14 26.01 -21.88 16.37
C ILE A 14 27.18 -22.90 16.32
N MET A 15 28.37 -22.47 16.71
CA MET A 15 29.56 -23.38 16.79
C MET A 15 29.37 -24.47 17.85
N LYS A 16 28.89 -24.13 19.04
CA LYS A 16 28.61 -25.08 20.12
C LYS A 16 27.59 -26.14 19.73
N CYS A 17 26.59 -25.77 18.91
CA CYS A 17 25.64 -26.70 18.33
C CYS A 17 26.25 -27.63 17.26
N GLY A 18 27.50 -27.52 16.93
CA GLY A 18 28.18 -28.32 15.91
C GLY A 18 27.87 -27.93 14.47
N ALA A 19 27.12 -26.84 14.25
CA ALA A 19 26.70 -26.38 12.93
C ALA A 19 27.78 -25.51 12.24
N TYR A 20 28.98 -26.05 12.10
CA TYR A 20 30.19 -25.32 11.65
C TYR A 20 30.03 -24.67 10.26
N GLU A 21 29.37 -25.32 9.33
CA GLU A 21 29.14 -24.72 8.00
C GLU A 21 28.16 -23.53 8.06
N THR A 22 27.17 -23.59 8.93
CA THR A 22 26.29 -22.46 9.20
C THR A 22 27.02 -21.32 9.87
N ALA A 23 27.87 -21.61 10.86
CA ALA A 23 28.72 -20.61 11.51
C ALA A 23 29.63 -19.89 10.51
N LYS A 24 30.31 -20.65 9.62
CA LYS A 24 31.17 -20.08 8.58
C LYS A 24 30.39 -19.14 7.63
N ARG A 25 29.17 -19.54 7.24
CA ARG A 25 28.32 -18.71 6.38
C ARG A 25 27.90 -17.43 7.11
N TYR A 26 27.52 -17.52 8.36
CA TYR A 26 27.15 -16.40 9.19
C TYR A 26 28.28 -15.42 9.40
N ILE A 27 29.49 -15.89 9.76
CA ILE A 27 30.71 -15.08 9.93
C ILE A 27 31.07 -14.36 8.61
N ARG A 28 31.04 -15.08 7.48
CA ARG A 28 31.29 -14.46 6.17
C ARG A 28 30.27 -13.39 5.82
N TYR A 29 29.02 -13.67 6.06
CA TYR A 29 27.92 -12.69 5.83
C TYR A 29 28.14 -11.45 6.69
N ARG A 30 28.37 -11.61 7.99
CA ARG A 30 28.65 -10.51 8.92
C ARG A 30 29.89 -9.69 8.49
N TYR A 31 30.96 -10.35 8.13
CA TYR A 31 32.19 -9.70 7.64
C TYR A 31 31.92 -8.88 6.36
N THR A 32 31.23 -9.46 5.40
CA THR A 32 30.87 -8.77 4.15
C THR A 32 29.96 -7.56 4.42
N ARG A 33 28.99 -7.69 5.34
CA ARG A 33 28.12 -6.58 5.75
C ARG A 33 28.90 -5.48 6.46
N ASN A 34 29.87 -5.85 7.32
CA ASN A 34 30.68 -4.86 8.01
C ASN A 34 31.61 -4.10 7.03
N LEU A 35 32.22 -4.80 6.08
CA LEU A 35 32.99 -4.15 5.01
C LEU A 35 32.11 -3.20 4.19
N ALA A 36 30.88 -3.60 3.85
CA ALA A 36 29.92 -2.75 3.16
C ALA A 36 29.60 -1.49 3.97
N ARG A 37 29.35 -1.63 5.27
CA ARG A 37 29.07 -0.48 6.16
C ARG A 37 30.26 0.49 6.24
N VAL A 38 31.47 -0.01 6.37
CA VAL A 38 32.70 0.82 6.45
C VAL A 38 33.02 1.49 5.10
N ALA A 39 32.72 0.83 3.98
CA ALA A 39 32.97 1.34 2.63
C ALA A 39 31.82 2.24 2.11
N ASN A 40 30.64 2.16 2.72
CA ASN A 40 29.45 2.87 2.26
C ASN A 40 29.42 4.31 2.76
N THR A 41 30.00 5.19 1.95
CA THR A 41 29.62 6.61 1.98
C THR A 41 28.30 6.77 1.24
N THR A 42 27.58 7.85 1.49
CA THR A 42 26.34 8.22 0.77
C THR A 42 26.54 8.19 -0.74
N ASP A 43 27.68 8.65 -1.24
CA ASP A 43 28.03 8.63 -2.66
C ASP A 43 28.14 7.21 -3.22
N ASN A 44 28.73 6.27 -2.48
CA ASN A 44 28.85 4.87 -2.91
C ASN A 44 27.48 4.18 -2.92
N GLN A 45 26.59 4.49 -1.97
CA GLN A 45 25.21 4.00 -1.97
C GLN A 45 24.47 4.50 -3.19
N ILE A 46 24.54 5.80 -3.48
CA ILE A 46 23.90 6.40 -4.66
C ILE A 46 24.44 5.79 -5.95
N LEU A 47 25.75 5.62 -6.09
CA LEU A 47 26.34 5.00 -7.27
C LEU A 47 25.88 3.56 -7.44
N SER A 48 25.81 2.76 -6.38
CA SER A 48 25.33 1.38 -6.43
C SER A 48 23.87 1.27 -6.85
N LEU A 49 23.03 2.25 -6.48
CA LEU A 49 21.65 2.33 -6.94
C LEU A 49 21.56 2.66 -8.44
N ILE A 50 22.35 3.62 -8.92
CA ILE A 50 22.41 3.98 -10.33
C ILE A 50 22.86 2.79 -11.20
N GLU A 51 23.82 2.03 -10.72
CA GLU A 51 24.37 0.85 -11.42
C GLU A 51 23.47 -0.40 -11.26
N CYS A 52 22.36 -0.31 -10.54
CA CYS A 52 21.45 -1.43 -10.23
C CYS A 52 22.16 -2.61 -9.54
N ASN A 53 23.22 -2.37 -8.80
CA ASN A 53 24.00 -3.41 -8.11
C ASN A 53 23.88 -3.36 -6.58
N ASN A 54 22.99 -2.52 -6.04
CA ASN A 54 22.72 -2.44 -4.62
C ASN A 54 21.93 -3.66 -4.14
N GLU A 55 22.57 -4.57 -3.43
CA GLU A 55 21.96 -5.81 -2.96
C GLU A 55 20.94 -5.57 -1.82
N GLU A 56 21.09 -4.50 -1.04
CA GLU A 56 20.12 -4.15 0.00
C GLU A 56 18.80 -3.70 -0.64
N ALA A 57 18.87 -2.80 -1.59
CA ALA A 57 17.68 -2.34 -2.33
C ALA A 57 16.96 -3.47 -3.06
N LYS A 58 17.68 -4.49 -3.55
CA LYS A 58 17.09 -5.67 -4.18
C LYS A 58 16.32 -6.58 -3.20
N GLN A 59 16.68 -6.54 -1.92
CA GLN A 59 16.10 -7.43 -0.90
C GLN A 59 15.09 -6.73 -0.01
N GLU A 60 15.12 -5.40 0.06
CA GLU A 60 14.45 -4.63 1.12
C GLU A 60 12.94 -4.60 0.99
N ASN A 61 12.41 -4.51 -0.22
CA ASN A 61 10.98 -4.31 -0.36
C ASN A 61 10.40 -4.95 -1.63
N SER A 62 9.59 -5.99 -1.47
CA SER A 62 8.90 -6.67 -2.56
C SER A 62 7.94 -5.78 -3.36
N ASN A 63 7.55 -4.62 -2.82
CA ASN A 63 6.63 -3.68 -3.47
C ASN A 63 7.33 -2.71 -4.42
N LYS A 64 8.68 -2.63 -4.36
CA LYS A 64 9.48 -1.75 -5.20
C LYS A 64 10.42 -2.56 -6.09
N ASN A 65 10.43 -2.28 -7.37
CA ASN A 65 11.40 -2.88 -8.29
C ASN A 65 12.60 -1.95 -8.47
N PRO A 66 13.78 -2.28 -7.90
CA PRO A 66 14.95 -1.40 -7.91
C PRO A 66 15.54 -1.14 -9.30
N THR A 67 15.09 -1.82 -10.35
CA THR A 67 15.53 -1.59 -11.72
C THR A 67 14.71 -0.52 -12.46
N VAL A 68 13.60 -0.08 -11.87
CA VAL A 68 12.73 0.95 -12.45
C VAL A 68 13.27 2.34 -12.10
N ASN A 69 13.40 3.23 -13.09
CA ASN A 69 13.99 4.55 -12.92
C ASN A 69 13.34 5.43 -11.84
N SER A 70 12.02 5.38 -11.68
CA SER A 70 11.32 6.12 -10.62
C SER A 70 11.65 5.58 -9.23
N VAL A 71 11.80 4.27 -9.10
CA VAL A 71 12.21 3.60 -7.85
C VAL A 71 13.64 3.95 -7.49
N GLN A 72 14.55 3.94 -8.47
CA GLN A 72 15.95 4.35 -8.23
C GLN A 72 16.04 5.79 -7.73
N ARG A 73 15.24 6.70 -8.30
CA ARG A 73 15.19 8.10 -7.85
C ARG A 73 14.65 8.22 -6.43
N ASP A 74 13.65 7.41 -6.06
CA ASP A 74 13.11 7.37 -4.72
C ASP A 74 14.15 6.86 -3.70
N TYR A 75 14.87 5.79 -4.03
CA TYR A 75 15.98 5.30 -3.20
C TYR A 75 17.10 6.31 -3.05
N MET A 76 17.48 7.01 -4.14
CA MET A 76 18.50 8.07 -4.06
C MET A 76 18.05 9.20 -3.14
N ALA A 77 16.79 9.60 -3.23
CA ALA A 77 16.21 10.61 -2.33
C ALA A 77 16.23 10.12 -0.88
N GLY A 78 15.92 8.85 -0.64
CA GLY A 78 16.02 8.20 0.67
C GLY A 78 17.43 8.25 1.26
N GLU A 79 18.46 7.90 0.48
CA GLU A 79 19.85 7.96 0.94
C GLU A 79 20.28 9.39 1.30
N VAL A 80 19.91 10.38 0.50
CA VAL A 80 20.17 11.79 0.81
C VAL A 80 19.43 12.23 2.06
N SER A 81 18.16 11.85 2.20
CA SER A 81 17.33 12.14 3.37
C SER A 81 17.92 11.52 4.64
N LYS A 82 18.35 10.26 4.57
CA LYS A 82 19.01 9.54 5.65
C LYS A 82 20.30 10.23 6.11
N ASP A 83 21.18 10.62 5.17
CA ASP A 83 22.42 11.36 5.48
C ASP A 83 22.11 12.67 6.19
N ILE A 84 21.19 13.45 5.67
CA ILE A 84 20.78 14.72 6.29
C ILE A 84 20.17 14.51 7.66
N THR A 85 19.33 13.51 7.83
CA THR A 85 18.68 13.16 9.09
C THR A 85 19.74 12.83 10.16
N MET A 86 20.68 11.94 9.84
CA MET A 86 21.71 11.50 10.78
C MET A 86 22.75 12.60 11.08
N ARG A 87 23.10 13.39 10.09
CA ARG A 87 24.19 14.38 10.22
C ARG A 87 23.73 15.74 10.74
N ILE A 88 22.46 16.13 10.50
CA ILE A 88 21.99 17.51 10.73
C ILE A 88 20.75 17.59 11.62
N LEU A 89 19.75 16.69 11.39
CA LEU A 89 18.44 16.87 11.98
C LEU A 89 18.28 16.22 13.35
N LEU A 90 18.89 15.06 13.58
CA LEU A 90 18.83 14.37 14.86
C LEU A 90 19.85 14.93 15.84
N PRO A 91 19.53 14.98 17.15
CA PRO A 91 20.51 15.25 18.19
C PRO A 91 21.67 14.24 18.15
N GLU A 92 22.91 14.72 18.36
CA GLU A 92 24.12 13.89 18.31
C GLU A 92 24.05 12.66 19.23
N GLU A 93 23.44 12.79 20.40
CA GLU A 93 23.25 11.72 21.37
C GLU A 93 22.35 10.58 20.84
N ILE A 94 21.33 10.91 20.03
CA ILE A 94 20.44 9.94 19.38
C ILE A 94 21.18 9.20 18.27
N VAL A 95 21.91 9.95 17.44
CA VAL A 95 22.73 9.39 16.36
C VAL A 95 23.76 8.41 16.95
N LYS A 96 24.48 8.83 17.97
CA LYS A 96 25.47 7.99 18.64
C LYS A 96 24.83 6.74 19.26
N ALA A 97 23.70 6.88 19.94
CA ALA A 97 23.00 5.74 20.52
C ALA A 97 22.53 4.73 19.44
N HIS A 98 22.17 5.21 18.24
CA HIS A 98 21.82 4.37 17.10
C HIS A 98 23.07 3.66 16.53
N GLU A 99 24.18 4.39 16.34
CA GLU A 99 25.45 3.84 15.84
C GLU A 99 26.06 2.83 16.81
N ASP A 100 25.99 3.10 18.11
CA ASP A 100 26.43 2.19 19.17
C ASP A 100 25.51 0.97 19.34
N GLY A 101 24.36 0.92 18.62
CA GLY A 101 23.41 -0.17 18.72
C GLY A 101 22.58 -0.21 20.02
N ILE A 102 22.58 0.87 20.79
CA ILE A 102 21.76 0.99 22.02
C ILE A 102 20.29 1.12 21.67
N ILE A 103 19.98 1.88 20.62
CA ILE A 103 18.63 2.02 20.03
C ILE A 103 18.70 1.76 18.52
N HIS A 104 17.55 1.44 17.93
CA HIS A 104 17.38 1.47 16.49
C HIS A 104 16.40 2.59 16.12
N PHE A 105 16.90 3.66 15.52
CA PHE A 105 16.06 4.71 14.97
C PHE A 105 15.61 4.28 13.56
N HIS A 106 14.36 3.86 13.47
CA HIS A 106 13.80 3.29 12.24
C HIS A 106 13.45 4.38 11.22
N ASP A 107 13.49 4.07 9.93
CA ASP A 107 13.00 4.92 8.83
C ASP A 107 13.63 6.33 8.81
N THR A 108 14.93 6.40 9.03
CA THR A 108 15.68 7.67 9.00
C THR A 108 15.62 8.38 7.65
N ASP A 109 15.39 7.67 6.58
CA ASP A 109 15.17 8.16 5.22
C ASP A 109 13.85 8.90 5.03
N TYR A 110 12.83 8.61 5.87
CA TYR A 110 11.53 9.30 5.87
C TYR A 110 11.39 10.37 6.95
N TYR A 111 12.44 10.62 7.75
CA TYR A 111 12.39 11.62 8.83
C TYR A 111 12.40 13.05 8.31
N ALA A 112 13.24 13.37 7.32
CA ALA A 112 13.36 14.72 6.76
C ALA A 112 12.14 15.12 5.93
N GLN A 113 11.49 14.13 5.25
CA GLN A 113 10.31 14.32 4.44
C GLN A 113 9.24 13.32 4.91
N HIS A 114 8.26 13.85 5.66
CA HIS A 114 7.25 13.01 6.27
C HIS A 114 6.37 12.32 5.23
N MET A 115 6.50 11.00 5.17
CA MET A 115 5.55 10.12 4.49
C MET A 115 4.84 9.27 5.53
N HIS A 116 3.63 8.83 5.23
CA HIS A 116 2.89 7.92 6.10
C HIS A 116 3.47 6.51 5.98
N ASN A 117 3.60 5.79 7.08
CA ASN A 117 3.96 4.39 7.04
C ASN A 117 2.74 3.56 6.63
N CYS A 118 1.74 3.43 7.51
CA CYS A 118 0.54 2.64 7.28
C CYS A 118 -0.72 3.45 7.56
N ASP A 119 -1.74 3.28 6.72
CA ASP A 119 -3.00 4.02 6.83
C ASP A 119 -4.22 3.10 6.92
N LEU A 120 -5.17 3.47 7.75
CA LEU A 120 -6.52 2.95 7.73
C LEU A 120 -7.39 3.92 6.92
N VAL A 121 -7.79 3.50 5.73
CA VAL A 121 -8.50 4.38 4.80
C VAL A 121 -9.99 4.38 5.11
N ASN A 122 -10.52 5.53 5.53
CA ASN A 122 -11.95 5.70 5.77
C ASN A 122 -12.71 5.97 4.47
N LEU A 123 -12.84 4.93 3.64
CA LEU A 123 -13.62 5.02 2.40
C LEU A 123 -15.10 5.33 2.65
N GLU A 124 -15.66 4.98 3.81
CA GLU A 124 -17.06 5.31 4.14
C GLU A 124 -17.26 6.82 4.08
N ASP A 125 -16.45 7.57 4.82
CA ASP A 125 -16.55 9.03 4.85
C ASP A 125 -16.25 9.66 3.48
N MET A 126 -15.15 9.23 2.85
CA MET A 126 -14.74 9.74 1.54
C MET A 126 -15.80 9.56 0.45
N LEU A 127 -16.50 8.42 0.46
CA LEU A 127 -17.53 8.12 -0.54
C LEU A 127 -18.90 8.70 -0.17
N GLN A 128 -19.25 8.83 1.11
CA GLN A 128 -20.55 9.38 1.52
C GLN A 128 -20.60 10.91 1.50
N ASN A 129 -19.51 11.56 1.86
CA ASN A 129 -19.41 13.01 2.03
C ASN A 129 -18.62 13.71 0.91
N GLY A 130 -18.00 12.93 0.03
CA GLY A 130 -17.07 13.44 -0.97
C GLY A 130 -15.64 13.54 -0.42
N THR A 131 -14.69 13.72 -1.30
CA THR A 131 -13.27 13.81 -0.95
C THR A 131 -12.52 14.66 -1.96
N VAL A 132 -11.31 15.09 -1.59
CA VAL A 132 -10.42 15.82 -2.51
C VAL A 132 -9.34 14.88 -3.02
N ILE A 133 -9.27 14.70 -4.33
CA ILE A 133 -8.22 13.92 -5.01
C ILE A 133 -7.45 14.85 -5.93
N SER A 134 -6.14 14.95 -5.75
CA SER A 134 -5.27 15.82 -6.56
C SER A 134 -5.78 17.27 -6.68
N GLY A 135 -6.31 17.81 -5.56
CA GLY A 135 -6.84 19.18 -5.51
C GLY A 135 -8.24 19.37 -6.10
N THR A 136 -8.87 18.30 -6.60
CA THR A 136 -10.22 18.35 -7.17
C THR A 136 -11.23 17.73 -6.20
N MET A 137 -12.31 18.46 -5.91
CA MET A 137 -13.43 17.93 -5.14
C MET A 137 -14.15 16.85 -5.95
N ILE A 138 -14.28 15.68 -5.36
CA ILE A 138 -15.02 14.54 -5.89
C ILE A 138 -16.27 14.37 -5.04
N GLU A 139 -17.42 14.47 -5.67
CA GLU A 139 -18.71 14.32 -5.01
C GLU A 139 -19.05 12.85 -4.74
N LYS A 140 -20.07 12.64 -3.90
CA LYS A 140 -20.62 11.32 -3.61
C LYS A 140 -20.99 10.57 -4.90
N PRO A 141 -20.53 9.31 -5.08
CA PRO A 141 -20.84 8.54 -6.28
C PRO A 141 -22.32 8.18 -6.41
N HIS A 142 -22.79 8.15 -7.65
CA HIS A 142 -24.16 7.80 -8.02
C HIS A 142 -24.32 6.40 -8.61
N SER A 143 -23.33 5.52 -8.39
CA SER A 143 -23.36 4.10 -8.72
C SER A 143 -22.25 3.35 -8.02
N PHE A 144 -22.39 2.03 -7.91
CA PHE A 144 -21.34 1.16 -7.39
C PHE A 144 -20.05 1.21 -8.24
N SER A 145 -20.19 1.21 -9.56
CA SER A 145 -19.05 1.32 -10.48
C SER A 145 -18.26 2.62 -10.26
N THR A 146 -18.95 3.75 -10.07
CA THR A 146 -18.29 5.02 -9.77
C THR A 146 -17.63 5.00 -8.39
N ALA A 147 -18.28 4.39 -7.39
CA ALA A 147 -17.68 4.23 -6.06
C ALA A 147 -16.39 3.40 -6.10
N CYS A 148 -16.38 2.30 -6.85
CA CYS A 148 -15.18 1.49 -7.07
C CYS A 148 -14.05 2.30 -7.74
N ASN A 149 -14.38 3.10 -8.76
CA ASN A 149 -13.39 3.93 -9.44
C ASN A 149 -12.80 5.00 -8.51
N ILE A 150 -13.64 5.70 -7.74
CA ILE A 150 -13.17 6.70 -6.76
C ILE A 150 -12.31 6.03 -5.69
N ALA A 151 -12.72 4.87 -5.18
CA ALA A 151 -11.94 4.12 -4.19
C ALA A 151 -10.53 3.77 -4.71
N THR A 152 -10.41 3.33 -5.97
CA THR A 152 -9.08 3.02 -6.55
C THR A 152 -8.22 4.27 -6.74
N GLN A 153 -8.81 5.42 -7.07
CA GLN A 153 -8.09 6.68 -7.14
C GLN A 153 -7.65 7.17 -5.74
N ALA A 154 -8.49 7.01 -4.72
CA ALA A 154 -8.12 7.29 -3.33
C ALA A 154 -6.94 6.41 -2.88
N ILE A 155 -7.00 5.10 -3.17
CA ILE A 155 -5.92 4.15 -2.91
C ILE A 155 -4.61 4.61 -3.57
N ALA A 156 -4.66 5.00 -4.83
CA ALA A 156 -3.51 5.48 -5.58
C ALA A 156 -2.91 6.76 -4.99
N GLN A 157 -3.75 7.72 -4.62
CA GLN A 157 -3.34 8.97 -4.02
C GLN A 157 -2.64 8.76 -2.68
N ILE A 158 -3.22 7.91 -1.82
CA ILE A 158 -2.63 7.56 -0.52
C ILE A 158 -1.29 6.83 -0.73
N ALA A 159 -1.26 5.82 -1.59
CA ALA A 159 -0.03 5.07 -1.88
C ALA A 159 1.10 5.94 -2.44
N SER A 160 0.79 7.07 -3.08
CA SER A 160 1.80 8.02 -3.56
C SER A 160 2.44 8.87 -2.46
N SER A 161 1.87 8.87 -1.26
CA SER A 161 2.37 9.61 -0.08
C SER A 161 2.71 8.67 1.09
N GLN A 162 2.88 7.38 0.81
CA GLN A 162 3.04 6.33 1.79
C GLN A 162 4.18 5.40 1.38
N TYR A 163 4.91 4.83 2.35
CA TYR A 163 5.94 3.82 2.11
C TYR A 163 5.59 2.42 2.65
N GLY A 164 4.58 2.30 3.49
CA GLY A 164 4.05 1.02 4.00
C GLY A 164 2.78 0.59 3.28
N GLY A 165 1.82 0.06 4.03
CA GLY A 165 0.57 -0.49 3.52
C GLY A 165 -0.66 0.31 3.94
N GLN A 166 -1.76 0.09 3.25
CA GLN A 166 -3.04 0.66 3.59
C GLN A 166 -4.11 -0.43 3.77
N SER A 167 -5.07 -0.15 4.62
CA SER A 167 -6.19 -1.05 4.87
C SER A 167 -7.49 -0.39 4.44
N ILE A 168 -8.32 -1.12 3.71
CA ILE A 168 -9.66 -0.71 3.28
C ILE A 168 -10.70 -1.73 3.72
N SER A 169 -11.96 -1.31 3.84
CA SER A 169 -13.09 -2.21 4.04
C SER A 169 -14.02 -2.23 2.84
N LEU A 170 -14.38 -3.42 2.34
CA LEU A 170 -15.33 -3.57 1.24
C LEU A 170 -16.76 -3.20 1.67
N SER A 171 -17.06 -3.28 2.98
CA SER A 171 -18.35 -2.85 3.54
C SER A 171 -18.65 -1.36 3.26
N HIS A 172 -17.62 -0.54 3.06
CA HIS A 172 -17.76 0.88 2.69
C HIS A 172 -18.27 1.08 1.25
N LEU A 173 -18.10 0.09 0.38
CA LEU A 173 -18.60 0.12 -1.01
C LEU A 173 -20.02 -0.44 -1.15
N ALA A 174 -20.39 -1.38 -0.29
CA ALA A 174 -21.67 -2.10 -0.37
C ALA A 174 -22.90 -1.18 -0.41
N PRO A 175 -23.01 -0.05 0.31
CA PRO A 175 -24.16 0.86 0.22
C PRO A 175 -24.42 1.41 -1.18
N PHE A 176 -23.39 1.48 -2.04
CA PHE A 176 -23.54 1.96 -3.42
C PHE A 176 -24.15 0.94 -4.38
N VAL A 177 -24.21 -0.33 -3.97
CA VAL A 177 -24.97 -1.37 -4.69
C VAL A 177 -26.45 -1.02 -4.69
N GLN A 178 -26.99 -0.54 -3.55
CA GLN A 178 -28.38 -0.08 -3.47
C GLN A 178 -28.62 1.15 -4.36
N VAL A 179 -27.68 2.07 -4.42
CA VAL A 179 -27.78 3.23 -5.33
C VAL A 179 -27.87 2.78 -6.79
N SER A 180 -27.05 1.83 -7.20
CA SER A 180 -27.10 1.22 -8.54
C SER A 180 -28.39 0.46 -8.78
N ARG A 181 -28.88 -0.29 -7.80
CA ARG A 181 -30.14 -1.03 -7.87
C ARG A 181 -31.33 -0.10 -8.19
N GLU A 182 -31.45 1.00 -7.47
CA GLU A 182 -32.49 2.00 -7.70
C GLU A 182 -32.35 2.68 -9.07
N LYS A 183 -31.11 2.97 -9.48
CA LYS A 183 -30.84 3.52 -10.81
C LYS A 183 -31.26 2.54 -11.91
N PHE A 184 -30.89 1.26 -11.81
CA PHE A 184 -31.27 0.27 -12.81
C PHE A 184 -32.76 0.01 -12.85
N ARG A 185 -33.47 0.01 -11.72
CA ARG A 185 -34.94 -0.07 -11.71
C ARG A 185 -35.60 1.05 -12.51
N LYS A 186 -35.15 2.28 -12.30
CA LYS A 186 -35.63 3.45 -13.06
C LYS A 186 -35.33 3.33 -14.56
N GLN A 187 -34.10 2.91 -14.90
CA GLN A 187 -33.68 2.72 -16.30
C GLN A 187 -34.49 1.64 -17.00
N VAL A 188 -34.61 0.45 -16.38
CA VAL A 188 -35.37 -0.67 -16.94
C VAL A 188 -36.84 -0.28 -17.15
N ARG A 189 -37.44 0.42 -16.19
CA ARG A 189 -38.83 0.92 -16.35
C ARG A 189 -38.93 1.85 -17.56
N ALA A 190 -38.08 2.86 -17.65
CA ALA A 190 -38.07 3.80 -18.75
C ALA A 190 -37.84 3.15 -20.12
N GLU A 191 -36.92 2.15 -20.20
CA GLU A 191 -36.65 1.40 -21.43
C GLU A 191 -37.85 0.56 -21.88
N LEU A 192 -38.54 -0.12 -20.95
CA LEU A 192 -39.72 -0.92 -21.25
C LEU A 192 -40.89 -0.03 -21.70
N ASP A 193 -41.13 1.09 -21.00
CA ASP A 193 -42.15 2.05 -21.36
C ASP A 193 -41.92 2.65 -22.76
N ALA A 194 -40.65 3.03 -23.05
CA ALA A 194 -40.26 3.55 -24.36
C ALA A 194 -40.39 2.52 -25.48
N ALA A 195 -40.24 1.23 -25.17
CA ALA A 195 -40.42 0.12 -26.11
C ALA A 195 -41.89 -0.34 -26.23
N GLY A 196 -42.82 0.24 -25.47
CA GLY A 196 -44.21 -0.09 -25.49
C GLY A 196 -44.57 -1.41 -24.79
N PHE A 197 -43.71 -1.89 -23.86
CA PHE A 197 -43.94 -3.10 -23.08
C PHE A 197 -44.45 -2.78 -21.68
N GLU A 198 -45.63 -3.29 -21.33
CA GLU A 198 -46.08 -3.32 -19.96
C GLU A 198 -45.35 -4.44 -19.17
N ALA A 199 -44.67 -4.09 -18.11
CA ALA A 199 -44.01 -5.04 -17.24
C ALA A 199 -44.41 -4.84 -15.77
N SER A 200 -44.59 -5.98 -15.07
CA SER A 200 -44.80 -5.94 -13.63
C SER A 200 -43.57 -5.44 -12.90
N GLU A 201 -43.76 -4.86 -11.70
CA GLU A 201 -42.67 -4.46 -10.82
C GLU A 201 -41.69 -5.62 -10.55
N GLU A 202 -42.20 -6.83 -10.43
CA GLU A 202 -41.37 -8.04 -10.23
C GLU A 202 -40.41 -8.27 -11.39
N LYS A 203 -40.87 -8.15 -12.64
CA LYS A 203 -40.02 -8.30 -13.84
C LYS A 203 -38.98 -7.17 -13.93
N VAL A 204 -39.36 -5.95 -13.63
CA VAL A 204 -38.43 -4.80 -13.58
C VAL A 204 -37.34 -5.06 -12.56
N ASN A 205 -37.68 -5.53 -11.35
CA ASN A 205 -36.74 -5.85 -10.29
C ASN A 205 -35.82 -7.00 -10.70
N GLN A 206 -36.34 -8.07 -11.33
CA GLN A 206 -35.51 -9.19 -11.80
C GLN A 206 -34.47 -8.74 -12.83
N ILE A 207 -34.86 -7.92 -13.80
CA ILE A 207 -33.93 -7.37 -14.81
C ILE A 207 -32.91 -6.46 -14.15
N ALA A 208 -33.33 -5.60 -13.23
CA ALA A 208 -32.45 -4.70 -12.50
C ALA A 208 -31.40 -5.48 -11.68
N GLU A 209 -31.79 -6.56 -10.98
CA GLU A 209 -30.88 -7.39 -10.21
C GLU A 209 -29.83 -8.11 -11.08
N ILE A 210 -30.17 -8.50 -12.30
CA ILE A 210 -29.18 -9.05 -13.26
C ILE A 210 -28.13 -7.98 -13.56
N ARG A 211 -28.54 -6.73 -13.84
CA ARG A 211 -27.62 -5.61 -14.12
C ARG A 211 -26.76 -5.25 -12.90
N VAL A 212 -27.35 -5.29 -11.70
CA VAL A 212 -26.62 -5.06 -10.45
C VAL A 212 -25.51 -6.10 -10.28
N LYS A 213 -25.80 -7.38 -10.46
CA LYS A 213 -24.78 -8.45 -10.38
C LYS A 213 -23.66 -8.27 -11.39
N GLU A 214 -23.99 -7.89 -12.63
CA GLU A 214 -22.99 -7.57 -13.64
C GLU A 214 -22.13 -6.37 -13.25
N GLU A 215 -22.73 -5.32 -12.70
CA GLU A 215 -21.99 -4.14 -12.24
C GLU A 215 -21.08 -4.45 -11.06
N ILE A 216 -21.53 -5.27 -10.10
CA ILE A 216 -20.70 -5.73 -8.98
C ILE A 216 -19.48 -6.49 -9.52
N ASN A 217 -19.69 -7.47 -10.39
CA ASN A 217 -18.59 -8.23 -10.98
C ASN A 217 -17.57 -7.33 -11.69
N ARG A 218 -18.05 -6.39 -12.50
CA ARG A 218 -17.18 -5.43 -13.22
C ARG A 218 -16.45 -4.50 -12.26
N GLY A 219 -17.12 -4.01 -11.21
CA GLY A 219 -16.54 -3.13 -10.21
C GLY A 219 -15.42 -3.83 -9.42
N VAL A 220 -15.65 -5.05 -8.98
CA VAL A 220 -14.63 -5.85 -8.27
C VAL A 220 -13.44 -6.14 -9.17
N GLN A 221 -13.68 -6.56 -10.42
CA GLN A 221 -12.62 -6.79 -11.40
C GLN A 221 -11.82 -5.51 -11.70
N MET A 222 -12.49 -4.36 -11.76
CA MET A 222 -11.84 -3.07 -11.96
C MET A 222 -10.93 -2.72 -10.78
N ILE A 223 -11.38 -2.90 -9.54
CA ILE A 223 -10.55 -2.68 -8.34
C ILE A 223 -9.31 -3.59 -8.41
N GLN A 224 -9.52 -4.88 -8.64
CA GLN A 224 -8.43 -5.85 -8.74
C GLN A 224 -7.43 -5.46 -9.84
N TYR A 225 -7.92 -5.14 -11.03
CA TYR A 225 -7.07 -4.74 -12.16
C TYR A 225 -6.26 -3.49 -11.84
N GLN A 226 -6.90 -2.44 -11.34
CA GLN A 226 -6.24 -1.18 -11.04
C GLN A 226 -5.20 -1.33 -9.91
N VAL A 227 -5.53 -2.08 -8.85
CA VAL A 227 -4.59 -2.32 -7.74
C VAL A 227 -3.35 -3.09 -8.20
N ILE A 228 -3.52 -4.12 -9.04
CA ILE A 228 -2.39 -4.94 -9.52
C ILE A 228 -1.52 -4.19 -10.53
N THR A 229 -2.11 -3.34 -11.36
CA THR A 229 -1.41 -2.64 -12.45
C THR A 229 -0.92 -1.26 -12.09
N LEU A 230 -1.38 -0.71 -10.96
CA LEU A 230 -1.04 0.64 -10.53
C LEU A 230 0.40 0.70 -10.05
N MET A 231 1.14 1.66 -10.58
CA MET A 231 2.42 2.10 -10.04
C MET A 231 2.26 3.54 -9.55
N THR A 232 2.64 3.78 -8.30
CA THR A 232 2.59 5.12 -7.70
C THR A 232 3.71 6.01 -8.19
N THR A 233 3.68 7.29 -7.87
CA THR A 233 4.70 8.27 -8.29
C THR A 233 6.10 7.95 -7.77
N ASN A 234 6.20 7.28 -6.61
CA ASN A 234 7.45 6.80 -6.02
C ASN A 234 7.84 5.39 -6.49
N GLY A 235 7.13 4.83 -7.47
CA GLY A 235 7.42 3.52 -8.05
C GLY A 235 7.00 2.32 -7.20
N GLN A 236 6.21 2.55 -6.15
CA GLN A 236 5.70 1.49 -5.29
C GLN A 236 4.37 0.95 -5.82
N ALA A 237 4.21 -0.38 -5.86
CA ALA A 237 2.89 -0.99 -6.01
C ALA A 237 2.09 -0.82 -4.70
N PRO A 238 0.78 -0.48 -4.76
CA PRO A 238 -0.02 -0.37 -3.54
C PRO A 238 -0.02 -1.69 -2.77
N PHE A 239 0.36 -1.64 -1.50
CA PHE A 239 0.22 -2.77 -0.59
C PHE A 239 -1.07 -2.58 0.21
N ILE A 240 -2.06 -3.45 -0.04
CA ILE A 240 -3.43 -3.25 0.45
C ILE A 240 -3.89 -4.47 1.23
N THR A 241 -4.33 -4.23 2.47
CA THR A 241 -5.11 -5.18 3.25
C THR A 241 -6.59 -4.88 3.05
N VAL A 242 -7.34 -5.88 2.63
CA VAL A 242 -8.79 -5.76 2.40
C VAL A 242 -9.54 -6.44 3.52
N PHE A 243 -10.33 -5.66 4.24
CA PHE A 243 -11.25 -6.18 5.26
C PHE A 243 -12.63 -6.45 4.67
N MET A 244 -13.23 -7.53 5.14
CA MET A 244 -14.59 -7.93 4.79
C MET A 244 -15.35 -8.28 6.08
N TYR A 245 -15.80 -7.25 6.79
CA TYR A 245 -16.55 -7.42 8.04
C TYR A 245 -18.05 -7.35 7.79
N LEU A 246 -18.72 -8.50 7.73
CA LEU A 246 -20.17 -8.56 7.54
C LEU A 246 -20.96 -7.81 8.63
N ASN A 247 -20.40 -7.61 9.78
CA ASN A 247 -21.06 -6.90 10.88
C ASN A 247 -21.00 -5.36 10.74
N GLU A 248 -20.21 -4.83 9.83
CA GLU A 248 -20.22 -3.39 9.50
C GLU A 248 -21.43 -3.00 8.66
N ALA A 249 -22.05 -3.95 7.96
CA ALA A 249 -23.26 -3.71 7.22
C ALA A 249 -24.42 -3.36 8.15
N LYS A 250 -24.99 -2.16 7.95
CA LYS A 250 -26.02 -1.56 8.84
C LYS A 250 -27.40 -2.17 8.67
N ASP A 251 -27.66 -2.86 7.57
CA ASP A 251 -28.95 -3.46 7.23
C ASP A 251 -28.77 -4.79 6.49
N PRO A 252 -29.83 -5.66 6.50
CA PRO A 252 -29.76 -6.98 5.87
C PRO A 252 -29.46 -6.98 4.38
N GLN A 253 -29.91 -5.95 3.63
CA GLN A 253 -29.68 -5.87 2.19
C GLN A 253 -28.21 -5.56 1.91
N THR A 254 -27.64 -4.55 2.59
CA THR A 254 -26.21 -4.23 2.46
C THR A 254 -25.33 -5.45 2.84
N LYS A 255 -25.75 -6.22 3.85
CA LYS A 255 -25.06 -7.45 4.23
C LYS A 255 -25.14 -8.54 3.16
N ALA A 256 -26.25 -8.64 2.45
CA ALA A 256 -26.41 -9.58 1.34
C ALA A 256 -25.69 -9.14 0.07
N ASP A 257 -25.48 -7.84 -0.11
CA ASP A 257 -24.77 -7.24 -1.24
C ASP A 257 -23.23 -7.32 -1.06
N LEU A 258 -22.77 -7.45 0.19
CA LEU A 258 -21.36 -7.61 0.54
C LEU A 258 -20.85 -9.03 0.25
#